data_c21d3dc946709b4e4b021cc57d779342
#
_entry.id   c21d3dc946709b4e4b021cc57d779342
#
_cell.length_a   1.000
_cell.length_b   1.000
_cell.length_c   1.000
_cell.angle_alpha   90.00
_cell.angle_beta   90.00
_cell.angle_gamma   90.00
#
_symmetry.space_group_name_H-M   'P 1'
#
loop_
_entity.id
_entity.type
_entity.pdbx_description
1 polymer ?
#
loop_
_entity_poly.entity_id
_entity_poly.type
_entity_poly.pdbx_seq_one_letter_code
_entity_poly.pdbx_strand_id
1 'polypeptide(L)'
;MEEIQQQQRCTLLKGDALVRLSELQAESIHAVITDPPYGLTQSLDVEELLAAWLSQKTFVSDLNGYGDAEWDNSVPGPELWRETYRLLVPGGFVLAFAAARTIDLTTLALRLAGFEIRDLIHWVYAPGRPSRDQGKVALELGDPDLATHASGKRPTFRPGHEPIIVARKPFDEPGTTLLDNICDFGVGAINHQSITGAEDRIASNVWVVHDLNCTPHQCNCDGKTSGAYAHGIGIFPSRSISDVSLNVAKPGKSERPVAEDGSTHPTVKPLALMRKLVEAFTEPNQVILDPFVGSGTTMEAAMLAGRRSVGCEMNSEFYPLIQQRVERCSAEE
;
A
#
# COMPACT_ATOMS: atom_id res chain seq x y z
N MET A 1 10.74 6.53 -30.68
CA MET A 1 11.53 6.45 -29.43
C MET A 1 11.82 7.89 -29.05
N GLU A 2 10.96 8.47 -28.22
CA GLU A 2 11.21 9.79 -27.66
C GLU A 2 12.29 9.65 -26.62
N GLU A 3 13.37 10.41 -26.79
CA GLU A 3 14.49 10.51 -25.89
C GLU A 3 13.98 10.85 -24.49
N ILE A 4 14.26 9.97 -23.54
CA ILE A 4 14.06 10.23 -22.11
C ILE A 4 15.03 11.36 -21.75
N GLN A 5 14.51 12.58 -21.74
CA GLN A 5 15.26 13.71 -21.21
C GLN A 5 15.60 13.43 -19.76
N GLN A 6 16.87 13.49 -19.42
CA GLN A 6 17.51 13.18 -18.14
C GLN A 6 17.05 14.05 -16.97
N GLN A 7 15.97 14.79 -17.10
CA GLN A 7 15.42 15.76 -16.13
C GLN A 7 14.02 15.41 -15.58
N GLN A 8 13.38 14.36 -16.05
CA GLN A 8 12.03 14.05 -15.56
C GLN A 8 12.11 13.16 -14.32
N ARG A 9 11.83 13.75 -13.13
CA ARG A 9 11.80 13.04 -11.85
C ARG A 9 10.68 12.00 -11.76
N CYS A 10 9.75 12.02 -12.72
CA CYS A 10 8.54 11.22 -12.71
C CYS A 10 8.21 10.74 -14.12
N THR A 11 7.93 9.44 -14.27
CA THR A 11 7.51 8.83 -15.53
C THR A 11 6.22 8.06 -15.34
N LEU A 12 5.17 8.44 -16.06
CA LEU A 12 3.90 7.71 -16.10
C LEU A 12 3.84 6.83 -17.36
N LEU A 13 3.75 5.52 -17.17
CA LEU A 13 3.53 4.52 -18.20
C LEU A 13 2.02 4.22 -18.29
N LYS A 14 1.42 4.52 -19.44
CA LYS A 14 -0.02 4.38 -19.67
C LYS A 14 -0.33 2.99 -20.22
N GLY A 15 -1.18 2.22 -19.56
CA GLY A 15 -1.62 0.89 -19.99
C GLY A 15 -1.41 -0.18 -18.95
N ASP A 16 -1.55 -1.44 -19.36
CA ASP A 16 -1.40 -2.61 -18.50
C ASP A 16 0.01 -2.71 -17.90
N ALA A 17 0.08 -2.92 -16.59
CA ALA A 17 1.34 -2.94 -15.85
C ALA A 17 2.29 -4.04 -16.33
N LEU A 18 1.79 -5.26 -16.56
CA LEU A 18 2.64 -6.39 -16.98
C LEU A 18 3.31 -6.09 -18.33
N VAL A 19 2.56 -5.49 -19.27
CA VAL A 19 3.09 -5.08 -20.58
C VAL A 19 4.14 -3.98 -20.42
N ARG A 20 3.81 -2.92 -19.66
CA ARG A 20 4.68 -1.76 -19.52
C ARG A 20 5.95 -2.03 -18.72
N LEU A 21 5.88 -2.87 -17.70
CA LEU A 21 7.05 -3.25 -16.92
C LEU A 21 8.06 -4.04 -17.76
N SER A 22 7.60 -4.86 -18.71
CA SER A 22 8.49 -5.61 -19.60
C SER A 22 9.38 -4.75 -20.49
N GLU A 23 9.00 -3.49 -20.72
CA GLU A 23 9.75 -2.52 -21.53
C GLU A 23 10.90 -1.86 -20.75
N LEU A 24 10.91 -1.98 -19.42
CA LEU A 24 11.91 -1.34 -18.56
C LEU A 24 13.18 -2.20 -18.43
N GLN A 25 14.30 -1.51 -18.21
CA GLN A 25 15.59 -2.16 -17.98
C GLN A 25 15.58 -2.93 -16.66
N ALA A 26 16.14 -4.14 -16.64
CA ALA A 26 16.35 -4.91 -15.43
C ALA A 26 17.25 -4.12 -14.44
N GLU A 27 17.03 -4.32 -13.14
CA GLU A 27 17.83 -3.76 -12.07
C GLU A 27 17.98 -2.22 -12.13
N SER A 28 16.90 -1.55 -12.54
CA SER A 28 16.81 -0.10 -12.63
C SER A 28 15.98 0.54 -11.50
N ILE A 29 15.30 -0.27 -10.68
CA ILE A 29 14.39 0.13 -9.63
C ILE A 29 14.98 -0.22 -8.25
N HIS A 30 14.86 0.69 -7.28
CA HIS A 30 15.42 0.52 -5.93
C HIS A 30 14.37 0.06 -4.92
N ALA A 31 13.13 0.49 -5.08
CA ALA A 31 12.00 0.01 -4.28
C ALA A 31 10.70 0.02 -5.08
N VAL A 32 9.79 -0.86 -4.71
CA VAL A 32 8.38 -0.87 -5.16
C VAL A 32 7.50 -0.51 -3.98
N ILE A 33 6.66 0.51 -4.14
CA ILE A 33 5.71 0.93 -3.10
C ILE A 33 4.37 1.09 -3.79
N THR A 34 3.41 0.22 -3.47
CA THR A 34 2.21 0.08 -4.29
C THR A 34 0.99 -0.35 -3.49
N ASP A 35 -0.17 0.12 -3.94
CA ASP A 35 -1.50 -0.27 -3.47
C ASP A 35 -2.20 -1.09 -4.57
N PRO A 36 -1.88 -2.40 -4.66
CA PRO A 36 -2.40 -3.24 -5.73
C PRO A 36 -3.89 -3.55 -5.53
N PRO A 37 -4.60 -4.07 -6.53
CA PRO A 37 -5.93 -4.67 -6.35
C PRO A 37 -5.93 -5.70 -5.23
N TYR A 38 -6.98 -5.65 -4.38
CA TYR A 38 -7.07 -6.53 -3.21
C TYR A 38 -7.83 -7.84 -3.49
N GLY A 39 -8.49 -7.94 -4.64
CA GLY A 39 -9.28 -9.10 -4.99
C GLY A 39 -10.46 -9.35 -4.03
N LEU A 40 -11.18 -8.30 -3.65
CA LEU A 40 -12.28 -8.37 -2.68
C LEU A 40 -13.58 -8.90 -3.29
N THR A 41 -13.49 -9.93 -4.12
CA THR A 41 -14.66 -10.63 -4.70
C THR A 41 -15.41 -11.44 -3.66
N GLN A 42 -16.66 -11.81 -3.96
CA GLN A 42 -17.49 -12.57 -3.02
C GLN A 42 -17.11 -14.06 -2.94
N SER A 43 -16.61 -14.63 -4.03
CA SER A 43 -16.23 -16.05 -4.10
C SER A 43 -15.10 -16.26 -5.11
N LEU A 44 -13.86 -16.17 -4.64
CA LEU A 44 -12.70 -16.54 -5.44
C LEU A 44 -12.52 -18.07 -5.37
N ASP A 45 -12.39 -18.73 -6.53
CA ASP A 45 -11.96 -20.14 -6.58
C ASP A 45 -10.44 -20.19 -6.37
N VAL A 46 -10.06 -20.48 -5.12
CA VAL A 46 -8.65 -20.51 -4.70
C VAL A 46 -7.94 -21.71 -5.33
N GLU A 47 -8.60 -22.84 -5.57
CA GLU A 47 -7.98 -24.02 -6.18
C GLU A 47 -7.63 -23.74 -7.64
N GLU A 48 -8.55 -23.11 -8.38
CA GLU A 48 -8.30 -22.71 -9.77
C GLU A 48 -7.19 -21.66 -9.87
N LEU A 49 -7.23 -20.63 -9.00
CA LEU A 49 -6.19 -19.62 -8.89
C LEU A 49 -4.80 -20.24 -8.67
N LEU A 50 -4.67 -21.12 -7.68
CA LEU A 50 -3.40 -21.76 -7.35
C LEU A 50 -2.93 -22.69 -8.46
N ALA A 51 -3.83 -23.43 -9.11
CA ALA A 51 -3.50 -24.29 -10.24
C ALA A 51 -2.96 -23.46 -11.43
N ALA A 52 -3.55 -22.30 -11.70
CA ALA A 52 -3.06 -21.37 -12.72
C ALA A 52 -1.66 -20.87 -12.37
N TRP A 53 -1.45 -20.37 -11.15
CA TRP A 53 -0.16 -19.83 -10.71
C TRP A 53 0.98 -20.87 -10.72
N LEU A 54 0.71 -22.09 -10.25
CA LEU A 54 1.69 -23.19 -10.26
C LEU A 54 2.00 -23.66 -11.68
N SER A 55 1.05 -23.54 -12.59
CA SER A 55 1.24 -23.82 -14.02
C SER A 55 1.83 -22.63 -14.80
N GLN A 56 2.21 -21.54 -14.12
CA GLN A 56 2.72 -20.29 -14.71
C GLN A 56 1.76 -19.66 -15.73
N LYS A 57 0.46 -19.78 -15.49
CA LYS A 57 -0.59 -19.15 -16.27
C LYS A 57 -1.15 -17.96 -15.51
N THR A 58 -1.56 -16.93 -16.26
CA THR A 58 -2.33 -15.82 -15.68
C THR A 58 -3.71 -16.32 -15.28
N PHE A 59 -4.11 -16.01 -14.06
CA PHE A 59 -5.47 -16.25 -13.60
C PHE A 59 -6.34 -15.05 -13.99
N VAL A 60 -7.47 -15.32 -14.62
CA VAL A 60 -8.48 -14.31 -14.97
C VAL A 60 -9.76 -14.67 -14.25
N SER A 61 -10.27 -13.79 -13.40
CA SER A 61 -11.56 -13.96 -12.73
C SER A 61 -12.65 -13.31 -13.55
N ASP A 62 -13.75 -14.03 -13.73
CA ASP A 62 -14.99 -13.51 -14.34
C ASP A 62 -15.86 -12.72 -13.32
N LEU A 63 -15.38 -12.60 -12.07
CA LEU A 63 -16.10 -11.93 -10.99
C LEU A 63 -15.71 -10.47 -10.90
N ASN A 64 -16.66 -9.60 -10.58
CA ASN A 64 -16.36 -8.21 -10.25
C ASN A 64 -15.84 -8.08 -8.82
N GLY A 65 -14.94 -7.12 -8.60
CA GLY A 65 -14.37 -6.78 -7.32
C GLY A 65 -15.32 -5.95 -6.45
N TYR A 66 -14.78 -5.31 -5.43
CA TYR A 66 -15.52 -4.47 -4.49
C TYR A 66 -16.23 -3.30 -5.20
N GLY A 67 -17.57 -3.23 -5.03
CA GLY A 67 -18.38 -2.16 -5.65
C GLY A 67 -18.48 -2.26 -7.17
N ASP A 68 -18.45 -3.48 -7.71
CA ASP A 68 -18.51 -3.78 -9.16
C ASP A 68 -17.28 -3.28 -9.95
N ALA A 69 -16.16 -3.01 -9.26
CA ALA A 69 -14.94 -2.58 -9.89
C ALA A 69 -14.23 -3.76 -10.59
N GLU A 70 -14.18 -3.75 -11.92
CA GLU A 70 -13.55 -4.79 -12.73
C GLU A 70 -12.05 -4.95 -12.40
N TRP A 71 -11.37 -3.86 -12.02
CA TRP A 71 -9.94 -3.85 -11.69
C TRP A 71 -9.60 -4.54 -10.35
N ASP A 72 -10.57 -4.74 -9.45
CA ASP A 72 -10.38 -5.39 -8.13
C ASP A 72 -10.91 -6.83 -8.09
N ASN A 73 -10.96 -7.51 -9.23
CA ASN A 73 -11.50 -8.87 -9.35
C ASN A 73 -10.56 -9.97 -8.84
N SER A 74 -9.26 -9.70 -8.76
CA SER A 74 -8.25 -10.63 -8.22
C SER A 74 -7.03 -9.89 -7.69
N VAL A 75 -6.24 -10.53 -6.83
CA VAL A 75 -4.90 -10.05 -6.48
C VAL A 75 -3.95 -10.26 -7.67
N PRO A 76 -2.93 -9.39 -7.85
CA PRO A 76 -1.92 -9.58 -8.89
C PRO A 76 -1.20 -10.93 -8.74
N GLY A 77 -1.11 -11.66 -9.85
CA GLY A 77 -0.46 -12.96 -9.89
C GLY A 77 1.07 -12.90 -9.84
N PRO A 78 1.72 -14.07 -9.68
CA PRO A 78 3.19 -14.16 -9.62
C PRO A 78 3.90 -13.62 -10.86
N GLU A 79 3.24 -13.57 -12.01
CA GLU A 79 3.81 -13.05 -13.27
C GLU A 79 4.17 -11.57 -13.16
N LEU A 80 3.29 -10.75 -12.58
CA LEU A 80 3.57 -9.33 -12.34
C LEU A 80 4.73 -9.15 -11.34
N TRP A 81 4.71 -9.94 -10.28
CA TRP A 81 5.76 -9.87 -9.27
C TRP A 81 7.11 -10.39 -9.77
N ARG A 82 7.16 -11.30 -10.76
CA ARG A 82 8.40 -11.69 -11.44
C ARG A 82 8.98 -10.57 -12.28
N GLU A 83 8.13 -9.81 -12.99
CA GLU A 83 8.59 -8.60 -13.69
C GLU A 83 9.10 -7.55 -12.70
N THR A 84 8.39 -7.34 -11.61
CA THR A 84 8.83 -6.46 -10.52
C THR A 84 10.17 -6.93 -9.92
N TYR A 85 10.35 -8.24 -9.73
CA TYR A 85 11.61 -8.84 -9.26
C TYR A 85 12.76 -8.59 -10.22
N ARG A 86 12.53 -8.74 -11.53
CA ARG A 86 13.53 -8.48 -12.58
C ARG A 86 14.01 -7.02 -12.56
N LEU A 87 13.09 -6.09 -12.30
CA LEU A 87 13.37 -4.66 -12.32
C LEU A 87 14.09 -4.16 -11.07
N LEU A 88 13.89 -4.81 -9.93
CA LEU A 88 14.54 -4.40 -8.68
C LEU A 88 16.03 -4.74 -8.69
N VAL A 89 16.84 -3.83 -8.16
CA VAL A 89 18.23 -4.13 -7.79
C VAL A 89 18.26 -5.16 -6.65
N PRO A 90 19.33 -5.95 -6.49
CA PRO A 90 19.50 -6.85 -5.34
C PRO A 90 19.30 -6.14 -4.01
N GLY A 91 18.56 -6.76 -3.10
CA GLY A 91 18.23 -6.14 -1.81
C GLY A 91 17.08 -5.11 -1.86
N GLY A 92 16.59 -4.74 -3.02
CA GLY A 92 15.45 -3.83 -3.18
C GLY A 92 14.17 -4.36 -2.53
N PHE A 93 13.38 -3.45 -1.94
CA PHE A 93 12.15 -3.81 -1.22
C PHE A 93 10.90 -3.68 -2.08
N VAL A 94 9.91 -4.52 -1.78
CA VAL A 94 8.52 -4.36 -2.19
C VAL A 94 7.69 -4.07 -0.96
N LEU A 95 6.95 -2.96 -0.98
CA LEU A 95 5.96 -2.58 0.02
C LEU A 95 4.60 -2.64 -0.66
N ALA A 96 3.88 -3.73 -0.44
CA ALA A 96 2.57 -3.95 -1.06
C ALA A 96 1.47 -3.85 0.00
N PHE A 97 0.57 -2.88 -0.16
CA PHE A 97 -0.65 -2.84 0.63
C PHE A 97 -1.51 -4.07 0.34
N ALA A 98 -2.27 -4.52 1.32
CA ALA A 98 -3.14 -5.68 1.18
C ALA A 98 -4.37 -5.58 2.08
N ALA A 99 -5.39 -6.36 1.75
CA ALA A 99 -6.53 -6.56 2.64
C ALA A 99 -6.31 -7.78 3.53
N ALA A 100 -6.81 -7.73 4.77
CA ALA A 100 -6.70 -8.86 5.70
C ALA A 100 -7.32 -10.18 5.18
N ARG A 101 -8.24 -10.10 4.20
CA ARG A 101 -8.92 -11.27 3.62
C ARG A 101 -8.12 -11.99 2.55
N THR A 102 -7.15 -11.30 1.92
CA THR A 102 -6.43 -11.78 0.73
C THR A 102 -4.92 -11.58 0.81
N ILE A 103 -4.44 -11.16 1.99
CA ILE A 103 -3.00 -10.95 2.23
C ILE A 103 -2.17 -12.23 2.05
N ASP A 104 -2.75 -13.38 2.34
CA ASP A 104 -2.15 -14.69 2.15
C ASP A 104 -1.87 -14.95 0.67
N LEU A 105 -2.79 -14.62 -0.23
CA LEU A 105 -2.63 -14.76 -1.67
C LEU A 105 -1.56 -13.80 -2.21
N THR A 106 -1.60 -12.52 -1.82
CA THR A 106 -0.57 -11.55 -2.23
C THR A 106 0.81 -11.98 -1.74
N THR A 107 0.90 -12.45 -0.48
CA THR A 107 2.15 -12.95 0.10
C THR A 107 2.65 -14.19 -0.66
N LEU A 108 1.75 -15.11 -1.02
CA LEU A 108 2.11 -16.30 -1.80
C LEU A 108 2.58 -15.93 -3.21
N ALA A 109 1.90 -15.00 -3.88
CA ALA A 109 2.31 -14.53 -5.22
C ALA A 109 3.73 -13.93 -5.20
N LEU A 110 4.06 -13.12 -4.18
CA LEU A 110 5.42 -12.58 -3.97
C LEU A 110 6.45 -13.70 -3.74
N ARG A 111 6.13 -14.71 -2.91
CA ARG A 111 7.02 -15.87 -2.71
C ARG A 111 7.25 -16.69 -3.98
N LEU A 112 6.21 -16.92 -4.78
CA LEU A 112 6.29 -17.62 -6.06
C LEU A 112 7.08 -16.84 -7.12
N ALA A 113 7.20 -15.51 -6.95
CA ALA A 113 8.06 -14.66 -7.75
C ALA A 113 9.53 -14.63 -7.29
N GLY A 114 9.86 -15.20 -6.12
CA GLY A 114 11.21 -15.29 -5.59
C GLY A 114 11.56 -14.33 -4.47
N PHE A 115 10.61 -13.53 -3.99
CA PHE A 115 10.85 -12.58 -2.90
C PHE A 115 10.95 -13.26 -1.51
N GLU A 116 11.81 -12.72 -0.66
CA GLU A 116 11.83 -12.98 0.77
C GLU A 116 10.79 -12.10 1.46
N ILE A 117 9.85 -12.69 2.21
CA ILE A 117 8.96 -11.93 3.07
C ILE A 117 9.73 -11.60 4.36
N ARG A 118 9.91 -10.30 4.62
CA ARG A 118 10.74 -9.81 5.74
C ARG A 118 9.93 -9.43 6.95
N ASP A 119 8.79 -8.73 6.73
CA ASP A 119 7.93 -8.24 7.81
C ASP A 119 6.53 -7.91 7.28
N LEU A 120 5.68 -7.45 8.17
CA LEU A 120 4.36 -6.93 7.90
C LEU A 120 4.16 -5.64 8.70
N ILE A 121 4.05 -4.50 8.01
CA ILE A 121 3.71 -3.23 8.65
C ILE A 121 2.18 -3.16 8.81
N HIS A 122 1.71 -2.83 10.01
CA HIS A 122 0.30 -2.58 10.28
C HIS A 122 0.06 -1.07 10.37
N TRP A 123 -0.51 -0.49 9.31
CA TRP A 123 -0.99 0.88 9.36
C TRP A 123 -2.35 0.91 10.03
N VAL A 124 -2.37 1.33 11.29
CA VAL A 124 -3.56 1.39 12.14
C VAL A 124 -4.15 2.79 12.07
N TYR A 125 -5.45 2.88 11.78
CA TYR A 125 -6.19 4.14 11.63
C TYR A 125 -7.54 4.06 12.36
N ALA A 126 -8.25 5.19 12.43
CA ALA A 126 -9.62 5.19 12.96
C ALA A 126 -10.49 4.18 12.20
N PRO A 127 -11.37 3.43 12.88
CA PRO A 127 -12.11 2.34 12.27
C PRO A 127 -12.84 2.74 10.99
N GLY A 128 -12.70 1.94 9.96
CA GLY A 128 -13.37 2.09 8.67
C GLY A 128 -14.89 1.92 8.76
N ARG A 129 -15.57 1.85 7.62
CA ARG A 129 -17.02 1.67 7.57
C ARG A 129 -17.41 0.30 8.13
N PRO A 130 -18.33 0.22 9.11
CA PRO A 130 -18.77 -1.05 9.64
C PRO A 130 -19.63 -1.80 8.61
N SER A 131 -19.59 -3.14 8.66
CA SER A 131 -20.55 -3.98 7.95
C SER A 131 -21.99 -3.76 8.45
N ARG A 132 -22.97 -4.09 7.61
CA ARG A 132 -24.39 -3.89 7.94
C ARG A 132 -24.80 -4.77 9.12
N ASP A 133 -25.61 -4.21 10.00
CA ASP A 133 -26.28 -4.93 11.08
C ASP A 133 -27.36 -5.86 10.50
N GLN A 134 -27.29 -7.14 10.83
CA GLN A 134 -28.21 -8.13 10.26
C GLN A 134 -29.64 -7.97 10.77
N GLY A 135 -29.84 -7.39 11.96
CA GLY A 135 -31.18 -7.03 12.42
C GLY A 135 -31.81 -5.94 11.54
N LYS A 136 -31.03 -4.95 11.07
CA LYS A 136 -31.54 -3.96 10.11
C LYS A 136 -31.85 -4.56 8.75
N VAL A 137 -31.03 -5.52 8.28
CA VAL A 137 -31.28 -6.24 7.02
C VAL A 137 -32.58 -7.05 7.14
N ALA A 138 -32.81 -7.74 8.27
CA ALA A 138 -34.04 -8.51 8.49
C ALA A 138 -35.31 -7.61 8.54
N LEU A 139 -35.21 -6.40 9.13
CA LEU A 139 -36.30 -5.41 9.08
C LEU A 139 -36.63 -4.98 7.65
N GLU A 140 -35.63 -4.75 6.83
CA GLU A 140 -35.83 -4.41 5.41
C GLU A 140 -36.47 -5.54 4.61
N LEU A 141 -36.26 -6.80 5.02
CA LEU A 141 -36.88 -7.99 4.47
C LEU A 141 -38.29 -8.24 5.05
N GLY A 142 -38.76 -7.43 6.01
CA GLY A 142 -40.09 -7.52 6.60
C GLY A 142 -40.22 -8.58 7.71
N ASP A 143 -39.13 -9.04 8.30
CA ASP A 143 -39.15 -10.05 9.37
C ASP A 143 -38.69 -9.43 10.72
N PRO A 144 -39.62 -8.93 11.56
CA PRO A 144 -39.31 -8.31 12.85
C PRO A 144 -38.78 -9.30 13.92
N ASP A 145 -39.20 -10.57 13.85
CA ASP A 145 -38.75 -11.59 14.78
C ASP A 145 -37.27 -11.93 14.50
N LEU A 146 -36.93 -12.15 13.24
CA LEU A 146 -35.58 -12.33 12.80
C LEU A 146 -34.72 -11.08 13.08
N ALA A 147 -35.29 -9.89 12.91
CA ALA A 147 -34.61 -8.62 13.21
C ALA A 147 -34.17 -8.51 14.68
N THR A 148 -35.06 -8.91 15.59
CA THR A 148 -34.78 -8.96 17.02
C THR A 148 -33.67 -9.97 17.32
N HIS A 149 -33.74 -11.16 16.73
CA HIS A 149 -32.74 -12.21 16.92
C HIS A 149 -31.39 -11.86 16.34
N ALA A 150 -31.32 -11.13 15.22
CA ALA A 150 -30.13 -10.76 14.48
C ALA A 150 -29.57 -9.38 14.87
N SER A 151 -30.22 -8.66 15.78
CA SER A 151 -29.79 -7.33 16.24
C SER A 151 -28.37 -7.36 16.81
N GLY A 152 -27.55 -6.41 16.41
CA GLY A 152 -26.14 -6.31 16.80
C GLY A 152 -25.19 -7.30 16.12
N LYS A 153 -25.72 -8.30 15.41
CA LYS A 153 -24.88 -9.28 14.69
C LYS A 153 -24.41 -8.70 13.36
N ARG A 154 -23.13 -8.89 13.07
CA ARG A 154 -22.47 -8.40 11.85
C ARG A 154 -21.56 -9.48 11.25
N PRO A 155 -21.44 -9.59 9.91
CA PRO A 155 -20.66 -10.65 9.28
C PRO A 155 -19.14 -10.48 9.47
N THR A 156 -18.67 -9.25 9.70
CA THR A 156 -17.23 -8.95 9.81
C THR A 156 -16.95 -7.94 10.90
N PHE A 157 -15.72 -7.94 11.40
CA PHE A 157 -15.22 -6.85 12.21
C PHE A 157 -15.16 -5.54 11.41
N ARG A 158 -15.16 -4.42 12.11
CA ARG A 158 -14.91 -3.11 11.54
C ARG A 158 -13.40 -2.99 11.28
N PRO A 159 -12.94 -2.75 10.02
CA PRO A 159 -11.51 -2.68 9.76
C PRO A 159 -10.89 -1.50 10.50
N GLY A 160 -9.79 -1.73 11.19
CA GLY A 160 -9.06 -0.74 11.96
C GLY A 160 -7.61 -0.56 11.52
N HIS A 161 -7.17 -1.36 10.54
CA HIS A 161 -5.83 -1.28 9.98
C HIS A 161 -5.81 -1.77 8.53
N GLU A 162 -4.78 -1.39 7.82
CA GLU A 162 -4.37 -2.00 6.56
C GLU A 162 -2.95 -2.57 6.71
N PRO A 163 -2.73 -3.84 6.37
CA PRO A 163 -1.40 -4.43 6.39
C PRO A 163 -0.61 -4.02 5.13
N ILE A 164 0.71 -3.84 5.28
CA ILE A 164 1.66 -3.61 4.19
C ILE A 164 2.70 -4.71 4.25
N ILE A 165 2.74 -5.56 3.24
CA ILE A 165 3.72 -6.64 3.14
C ILE A 165 5.07 -6.02 2.82
N VAL A 166 6.08 -6.35 3.63
CA VAL A 166 7.48 -5.98 3.40
C VAL A 166 8.20 -7.19 2.82
N ALA A 167 8.43 -7.17 1.52
CA ALA A 167 9.21 -8.20 0.83
C ALA A 167 10.51 -7.60 0.29
N ARG A 168 11.52 -8.45 0.05
CA ARG A 168 12.84 -8.03 -0.42
C ARG A 168 13.33 -8.99 -1.51
N LYS A 169 13.92 -8.44 -2.58
CA LYS A 169 14.70 -9.24 -3.52
C LYS A 169 15.94 -9.75 -2.77
N PRO A 170 16.27 -11.06 -2.79
CA PRO A 170 17.51 -11.59 -2.21
C PRO A 170 18.75 -10.85 -2.73
N PHE A 171 19.85 -10.94 -2.01
CA PHE A 171 21.15 -10.52 -2.51
C PHE A 171 21.62 -11.48 -3.60
N ASP A 172 22.37 -11.00 -4.59
CA ASP A 172 22.72 -11.78 -5.78
C ASP A 172 23.62 -12.97 -5.47
N GLU A 173 24.63 -12.77 -4.61
CA GLU A 173 25.67 -13.78 -4.40
C GLU A 173 25.56 -14.38 -2.99
N PRO A 174 25.74 -15.71 -2.85
CA PRO A 174 25.82 -16.33 -1.53
C PRO A 174 27.01 -15.75 -0.73
N GLY A 175 26.71 -15.25 0.44
CA GLY A 175 27.72 -14.65 1.34
C GLY A 175 27.79 -13.12 1.28
N THR A 176 27.11 -12.47 0.35
CA THR A 176 26.97 -11.00 0.33
C THR A 176 26.33 -10.54 1.64
N THR A 177 27.03 -9.64 2.34
CA THR A 177 26.49 -9.06 3.58
C THR A 177 25.55 -7.89 3.28
N LEU A 178 24.77 -7.48 4.28
CA LEU A 178 23.93 -6.28 4.15
C LEU A 178 24.75 -5.03 3.87
N LEU A 179 25.95 -4.92 4.46
CA LEU A 179 26.84 -3.77 4.23
C LEU A 179 27.37 -3.74 2.80
N ASP A 180 27.75 -4.88 2.25
CA ASP A 180 28.17 -4.97 0.83
C ASP A 180 27.05 -4.50 -0.08
N ASN A 181 25.85 -5.00 0.13
CA ASN A 181 24.67 -4.63 -0.68
C ASN A 181 24.31 -3.13 -0.56
N ILE A 182 24.44 -2.54 0.64
CA ILE A 182 24.26 -1.09 0.82
C ILE A 182 25.34 -0.30 0.06
N CYS A 183 26.58 -0.76 0.07
CA CYS A 183 27.67 -0.10 -0.66
C CYS A 183 27.45 -0.16 -2.18
N ASP A 184 26.98 -1.30 -2.70
CA ASP A 184 26.84 -1.53 -4.13
C ASP A 184 25.56 -0.91 -4.72
N PHE A 185 24.45 -1.02 -3.99
CA PHE A 185 23.10 -0.66 -4.50
C PHE A 185 22.39 0.41 -3.67
N GLY A 186 22.86 0.75 -2.47
CA GLY A 186 22.21 1.71 -1.57
C GLY A 186 20.89 1.23 -0.97
N VAL A 187 20.62 -0.08 -0.99
CA VAL A 187 19.35 -0.67 -0.52
C VAL A 187 19.61 -1.91 0.34
N GLY A 188 18.53 -2.49 0.89
CA GLY A 188 18.57 -3.73 1.68
C GLY A 188 18.36 -3.51 3.17
N ALA A 189 18.46 -2.27 3.66
CA ALA A 189 18.19 -1.86 5.04
C ALA A 189 16.99 -0.92 5.13
N ILE A 190 16.43 -0.80 6.33
CA ILE A 190 15.36 0.13 6.66
C ILE A 190 15.96 1.31 7.41
N ASN A 191 15.68 2.53 6.96
CA ASN A 191 16.11 3.74 7.65
C ASN A 191 15.17 4.05 8.82
N HIS A 192 15.48 3.50 9.99
CA HIS A 192 14.68 3.71 11.21
C HIS A 192 14.66 5.17 11.67
N GLN A 193 15.73 5.92 11.44
CA GLN A 193 15.82 7.34 11.80
C GLN A 193 14.78 8.17 11.05
N SER A 194 14.54 7.91 9.77
CA SER A 194 13.52 8.61 8.98
C SER A 194 12.10 8.39 9.52
N ILE A 195 11.86 7.25 10.18
CA ILE A 195 10.57 6.91 10.80
C ILE A 195 10.46 7.54 12.20
N THR A 196 11.46 7.36 13.04
CA THR A 196 11.42 7.72 14.47
C THR A 196 11.85 9.16 14.75
N GLY A 197 12.58 9.78 13.84
CA GLY A 197 13.22 11.10 14.05
C GLY A 197 14.40 11.06 15.02
N ALA A 198 14.91 9.88 15.40
CA ALA A 198 16.02 9.71 16.33
C ALA A 198 16.97 8.59 15.88
N GLU A 199 18.27 8.80 16.03
CA GLU A 199 19.31 7.88 15.53
C GLU A 199 19.37 6.55 16.28
N ASP A 200 19.02 6.54 17.57
CA ASP A 200 19.14 5.38 18.47
C ASP A 200 17.83 4.62 18.68
N ARG A 201 16.76 4.98 17.93
CA ARG A 201 15.46 4.32 18.03
C ARG A 201 15.18 3.40 16.87
N ILE A 202 14.71 2.19 17.20
CA ILE A 202 14.20 1.23 16.23
C ILE A 202 12.69 1.44 16.09
N ALA A 203 12.22 1.67 14.85
CA ALA A 203 10.81 1.80 14.57
C ALA A 203 10.07 0.47 14.78
N SER A 204 8.84 0.54 15.30
CA SER A 204 7.92 -0.58 15.31
C SER A 204 7.32 -0.82 13.93
N ASN A 205 6.91 -2.05 13.64
CA ASN A 205 6.11 -2.40 12.47
C ASN A 205 4.60 -2.11 12.65
N VAL A 206 4.21 -1.52 13.77
CA VAL A 206 2.83 -1.06 14.02
C VAL A 206 2.78 0.46 13.98
N TRP A 207 2.11 1.01 12.98
CA TRP A 207 2.00 2.44 12.73
C TRP A 207 0.60 2.94 13.06
N VAL A 208 0.48 3.74 14.11
CA VAL A 208 -0.79 4.16 14.69
C VAL A 208 -1.07 5.62 14.37
N VAL A 209 -2.33 5.90 14.05
CA VAL A 209 -2.84 7.27 13.91
C VAL A 209 -3.11 7.87 15.29
N HIS A 210 -2.47 8.99 15.58
CA HIS A 210 -2.80 9.87 16.69
C HIS A 210 -3.50 11.14 16.21
N ASP A 211 -4.14 11.87 17.11
CA ASP A 211 -4.61 13.21 16.84
C ASP A 211 -3.42 14.15 16.56
N LEU A 212 -3.61 15.16 15.69
CA LEU A 212 -2.60 16.17 15.36
C LEU A 212 -2.05 16.93 16.58
N ASN A 213 -2.77 16.90 17.71
CA ASN A 213 -2.39 17.53 18.97
C ASN A 213 -1.58 16.60 19.89
N CYS A 214 -1.28 15.37 19.46
CA CYS A 214 -0.46 14.46 20.24
C CYS A 214 1.02 14.73 20.01
N THR A 215 1.78 14.80 21.10
CA THR A 215 3.25 14.84 21.05
C THR A 215 3.82 13.47 21.39
N PRO A 216 5.10 13.18 21.07
CA PRO A 216 5.75 11.92 21.44
C PRO A 216 5.71 11.58 22.93
N HIS A 217 5.47 12.59 23.78
CA HIS A 217 5.47 12.47 25.24
C HIS A 217 4.10 12.66 25.89
N GLN A 218 3.07 13.10 25.12
CA GLN A 218 1.75 13.37 25.66
C GLN A 218 0.66 13.13 24.61
N CYS A 219 -0.15 12.10 24.84
CA CYS A 219 -1.32 11.82 24.03
C CYS A 219 -2.51 12.63 24.56
N ASN A 220 -3.01 13.56 23.76
CA ASN A 220 -4.17 14.41 24.05
C ASN A 220 -5.39 14.02 23.20
N CYS A 221 -5.47 12.75 22.79
CA CYS A 221 -6.62 12.25 22.01
C CYS A 221 -7.90 12.39 22.85
N ASP A 222 -8.86 13.19 22.41
CA ASP A 222 -10.11 13.50 23.11
C ASP A 222 -11.16 12.37 23.05
N GLY A 223 -10.74 11.15 22.82
CA GLY A 223 -11.59 9.94 22.82
C GLY A 223 -12.49 9.77 21.60
N LYS A 224 -12.58 10.73 20.68
CA LYS A 224 -13.46 10.64 19.51
C LYS A 224 -12.83 9.92 18.33
N THR A 225 -11.52 10.04 18.19
CA THR A 225 -10.74 9.33 17.15
C THR A 225 -9.95 8.16 17.70
N SER A 226 -9.54 8.21 18.96
CA SER A 226 -8.75 7.18 19.66
C SER A 226 -9.57 6.25 20.53
N GLY A 227 -10.86 6.52 20.74
CA GLY A 227 -11.70 5.83 21.73
C GLY A 227 -11.79 4.30 21.58
N ALA A 228 -11.50 3.77 20.43
CA ALA A 228 -11.44 2.32 20.21
C ALA A 228 -10.11 1.71 20.68
N TYR A 229 -9.04 2.48 20.71
CA TYR A 229 -7.70 1.98 21.06
C TYR A 229 -7.27 2.36 22.49
N ALA A 230 -7.76 3.45 23.03
CA ALA A 230 -7.46 3.87 24.40
C ALA A 230 -8.27 3.12 25.47
N HIS A 231 -9.44 2.57 25.11
CA HIS A 231 -10.37 1.99 26.10
C HIS A 231 -10.84 0.56 25.80
N GLY A 232 -10.46 -0.07 24.68
CA GLY A 232 -11.16 -1.26 24.25
C GLY A 232 -10.41 -2.58 24.33
N ILE A 233 -9.11 -2.60 24.17
CA ILE A 233 -8.35 -3.86 24.19
C ILE A 233 -7.03 -3.60 24.91
N GLY A 234 -6.92 -4.07 26.14
CA GLY A 234 -5.76 -3.93 27.02
C GLY A 234 -4.52 -4.70 26.59
N ILE A 235 -4.14 -4.60 25.32
CA ILE A 235 -2.97 -5.27 24.74
C ILE A 235 -1.73 -4.36 24.76
N PHE A 236 -1.91 -3.02 24.82
CA PHE A 236 -0.78 -2.09 24.90
C PHE A 236 -0.80 -1.30 26.20
N PRO A 237 0.20 -1.48 27.08
CA PRO A 237 0.37 -0.61 28.24
C PRO A 237 0.53 0.84 27.75
N SER A 238 -0.10 1.79 28.44
CA SER A 238 -0.11 3.21 28.09
C SER A 238 1.27 3.86 27.92
N ARG A 239 2.33 3.20 28.37
CA ARG A 239 3.72 3.65 28.22
C ARG A 239 4.39 3.20 26.91
N SER A 240 3.85 2.22 26.20
CA SER A 240 4.43 1.70 24.95
C SER A 240 3.85 2.36 23.69
N ILE A 241 2.73 3.08 23.79
CA ILE A 241 2.15 3.81 22.64
C ILE A 241 2.98 5.06 22.29
N SER A 242 3.74 5.62 23.24
CA SER A 242 4.66 6.74 22.98
C SER A 242 5.82 6.40 22.03
N ASP A 243 6.13 5.12 21.86
CA ASP A 243 7.20 4.66 20.97
C ASP A 243 6.68 4.24 19.57
N VAL A 244 5.36 4.23 19.38
CA VAL A 244 4.71 3.90 18.12
C VAL A 244 4.44 5.19 17.35
N SER A 245 5.40 5.63 16.58
CA SER A 245 5.37 6.94 15.98
C SER A 245 5.12 6.90 14.49
N LEU A 246 3.84 6.92 14.08
CA LEU A 246 3.48 7.57 12.83
C LEU A 246 2.01 7.96 12.85
N ASN A 247 1.81 9.26 13.01
CA ASN A 247 0.50 9.87 13.02
C ASN A 247 0.05 10.10 11.57
N VAL A 248 -0.61 9.11 10.94
CA VAL A 248 -1.08 9.27 9.57
C VAL A 248 -2.54 8.86 9.45
N ALA A 249 -3.42 9.84 9.46
CA ALA A 249 -4.84 9.65 9.21
C ALA A 249 -5.13 9.23 7.75
N LYS A 250 -6.30 8.65 7.50
CA LYS A 250 -6.79 8.51 6.12
C LYS A 250 -6.90 9.90 5.46
N PRO A 251 -6.67 9.99 4.14
CA PRO A 251 -6.63 11.28 3.45
C PRO A 251 -7.96 12.02 3.58
N GLY A 252 -7.86 13.28 3.98
CA GLY A 252 -8.98 14.22 4.00
C GLY A 252 -9.45 14.58 2.58
N LYS A 253 -10.53 15.36 2.49
CA LYS A 253 -11.04 15.82 1.17
C LYS A 253 -10.02 16.67 0.42
N SER A 254 -9.20 17.44 1.12
CA SER A 254 -8.17 18.31 0.53
C SER A 254 -6.99 17.54 -0.08
N GLU A 255 -6.72 16.33 0.39
CA GLU A 255 -5.66 15.47 -0.16
C GLU A 255 -6.11 14.68 -1.40
N ARG A 256 -7.41 14.62 -1.67
CA ARG A 256 -7.95 13.87 -2.81
C ARG A 256 -7.96 14.77 -4.03
N PRO A 257 -7.21 14.45 -5.08
CA PRO A 257 -7.31 15.18 -6.34
C PRO A 257 -8.71 14.96 -6.93
N VAL A 258 -9.22 16.00 -7.57
CA VAL A 258 -10.52 16.00 -8.24
C VAL A 258 -10.29 16.37 -9.69
N ALA A 259 -10.72 15.55 -10.63
CA ALA A 259 -10.65 15.86 -12.05
C ALA A 259 -11.63 16.99 -12.43
N GLU A 260 -11.48 17.55 -13.63
CA GLU A 260 -12.33 18.65 -14.11
C GLU A 260 -13.81 18.26 -14.19
N ASP A 261 -14.10 16.99 -14.43
CA ASP A 261 -15.46 16.42 -14.44
C ASP A 261 -16.02 16.12 -13.03
N GLY A 262 -15.25 16.40 -11.98
CA GLY A 262 -15.59 16.12 -10.58
C GLY A 262 -15.31 14.69 -10.12
N SER A 263 -14.74 13.84 -10.95
CA SER A 263 -14.37 12.48 -10.60
C SER A 263 -13.20 12.44 -9.62
N THR A 264 -13.17 11.41 -8.75
CA THR A 264 -12.12 11.21 -7.74
C THR A 264 -11.76 9.73 -7.67
N HIS A 265 -10.49 9.43 -7.33
CA HIS A 265 -10.10 8.04 -7.08
C HIS A 265 -10.73 7.53 -5.76
N PRO A 266 -11.33 6.31 -5.74
CA PRO A 266 -12.05 5.81 -4.57
C PRO A 266 -11.14 5.51 -3.37
N THR A 267 -9.91 5.06 -3.61
CA THR A 267 -8.99 4.55 -2.59
C THR A 267 -7.66 5.30 -2.56
N VAL A 268 -7.70 6.60 -2.22
CA VAL A 268 -6.48 7.41 -2.09
C VAL A 268 -5.74 7.07 -0.81
N LYS A 269 -4.42 6.82 -0.88
CA LYS A 269 -3.57 6.65 0.30
C LYS A 269 -3.11 8.02 0.84
N PRO A 270 -2.87 8.18 2.15
CA PRO A 270 -2.35 9.42 2.71
C PRO A 270 -0.95 9.73 2.20
N LEU A 271 -0.73 10.96 1.75
CA LEU A 271 0.57 11.40 1.25
C LEU A 271 1.68 11.27 2.31
N ALA A 272 1.36 11.62 3.55
CA ALA A 272 2.32 11.51 4.66
C ALA A 272 2.75 10.06 4.93
N LEU A 273 1.85 9.08 4.81
CA LEU A 273 2.18 7.66 4.93
C LEU A 273 3.12 7.22 3.80
N MET A 274 2.74 7.54 2.55
CA MET A 274 3.53 7.15 1.39
C MET A 274 4.93 7.78 1.42
N ARG A 275 5.02 9.04 1.84
CA ARG A 275 6.30 9.72 2.02
C ARG A 275 7.20 9.05 3.06
N LYS A 276 6.63 8.63 4.19
CA LYS A 276 7.37 7.89 5.22
C LYS A 276 7.87 6.52 4.73
N LEU A 277 7.06 5.80 3.96
CA LEU A 277 7.48 4.55 3.33
C LEU A 277 8.63 4.80 2.35
N VAL A 278 8.52 5.84 1.53
CA VAL A 278 9.60 6.26 0.62
C VAL A 278 10.90 6.54 1.37
N GLU A 279 10.84 7.41 2.38
CA GLU A 279 12.03 7.82 3.16
C GLU A 279 12.66 6.67 3.95
N ALA A 280 11.85 5.70 4.40
CA ALA A 280 12.32 4.57 5.19
C ALA A 280 13.05 3.49 4.36
N PHE A 281 12.70 3.34 3.09
CA PHE A 281 13.16 2.23 2.26
C PHE A 281 14.02 2.65 1.06
N THR A 282 14.25 3.95 0.88
CA THR A 282 15.06 4.48 -0.22
C THR A 282 15.90 5.68 0.19
N GLU A 283 16.96 5.92 -0.57
CA GLU A 283 17.82 7.10 -0.47
C GLU A 283 17.47 8.15 -1.55
N PRO A 284 17.85 9.44 -1.37
CA PRO A 284 17.68 10.47 -2.39
C PRO A 284 18.20 10.03 -3.77
N ASN A 285 17.53 10.46 -4.84
CA ASN A 285 17.78 10.12 -6.25
C ASN A 285 17.53 8.66 -6.65
N GLN A 286 17.18 7.76 -5.75
CA GLN A 286 16.78 6.41 -6.09
C GLN A 286 15.42 6.40 -6.83
N VAL A 287 15.17 5.32 -7.58
CA VAL A 287 13.96 5.16 -8.40
C VAL A 287 12.97 4.26 -7.68
N ILE A 288 11.74 4.74 -7.52
CA ILE A 288 10.61 4.00 -6.95
C ILE A 288 9.67 3.61 -8.09
N LEU A 289 9.18 2.38 -8.05
CA LEU A 289 8.15 1.90 -8.95
C LEU A 289 6.82 1.74 -8.21
N ASP A 290 5.73 2.19 -8.85
CA ASP A 290 4.36 1.86 -8.49
C ASP A 290 3.63 1.27 -9.70
N PRO A 291 3.42 -0.06 -9.75
CA PRO A 291 2.68 -0.71 -10.83
C PRO A 291 1.19 -0.35 -10.90
N PHE A 292 0.62 0.25 -9.85
CA PHE A 292 -0.80 0.54 -9.70
C PHE A 292 -1.00 1.95 -9.14
N VAL A 293 -0.64 2.96 -9.93
CA VAL A 293 -0.52 4.37 -9.50
C VAL A 293 -1.82 4.94 -8.95
N GLY A 294 -2.98 4.59 -9.52
CA GLY A 294 -4.27 5.12 -9.14
C GLY A 294 -4.30 6.65 -9.20
N SER A 295 -4.36 7.31 -8.05
CA SER A 295 -4.39 8.78 -7.98
C SER A 295 -3.00 9.46 -8.01
N GLY A 296 -1.89 8.72 -8.07
CA GLY A 296 -0.53 9.28 -8.12
C GLY A 296 0.11 9.60 -6.77
N THR A 297 -0.43 9.12 -5.66
CA THR A 297 0.11 9.48 -4.32
C THR A 297 1.54 9.01 -4.10
N THR A 298 1.90 7.81 -4.56
CA THR A 298 3.27 7.27 -4.47
C THR A 298 4.25 8.12 -5.25
N MET A 299 3.87 8.54 -6.46
CA MET A 299 4.70 9.37 -7.33
C MET A 299 4.95 10.75 -6.71
N GLU A 300 3.90 11.40 -6.20
CA GLU A 300 4.00 12.67 -5.46
C GLU A 300 4.90 12.53 -4.23
N ALA A 301 4.73 11.47 -3.43
CA ALA A 301 5.54 11.20 -2.25
C ALA A 301 7.03 11.03 -2.60
N ALA A 302 7.34 10.30 -3.67
CA ALA A 302 8.69 10.11 -4.16
C ALA A 302 9.35 11.44 -4.57
N MET A 303 8.64 12.27 -5.35
CA MET A 303 9.14 13.58 -5.78
C MET A 303 9.43 14.50 -4.60
N LEU A 304 8.48 14.65 -3.66
CA LEU A 304 8.63 15.47 -2.45
C LEU A 304 9.76 14.99 -1.52
N ALA A 305 10.09 13.71 -1.59
CA ALA A 305 11.21 13.13 -0.85
C ALA A 305 12.54 13.17 -1.63
N GLY A 306 12.60 13.80 -2.79
CA GLY A 306 13.81 13.89 -3.61
C GLY A 306 14.19 12.59 -4.33
N ARG A 307 13.23 11.71 -4.58
CA ARG A 307 13.38 10.45 -5.31
C ARG A 307 12.82 10.61 -6.73
N ARG A 308 13.18 9.68 -7.59
CA ARG A 308 12.55 9.53 -8.92
C ARG A 308 11.45 8.48 -8.85
N SER A 309 10.45 8.58 -9.70
CA SER A 309 9.37 7.61 -9.74
C SER A 309 9.03 7.16 -11.15
N VAL A 310 8.69 5.88 -11.27
CA VAL A 310 8.06 5.28 -12.44
C VAL A 310 6.74 4.69 -11.97
N GLY A 311 5.66 4.95 -12.69
CA GLY A 311 4.35 4.43 -12.33
C GLY A 311 3.59 3.93 -13.53
N CYS A 312 2.78 2.86 -13.33
CA CYS A 312 1.87 2.35 -14.36
C CYS A 312 0.42 2.61 -13.95
N GLU A 313 -0.41 3.05 -14.89
CA GLU A 313 -1.85 3.18 -14.71
C GLU A 313 -2.57 2.74 -15.98
N MET A 314 -3.53 1.85 -15.82
CA MET A 314 -4.31 1.31 -16.93
C MET A 314 -5.53 2.18 -17.23
N ASN A 315 -6.19 2.71 -16.17
CA ASN A 315 -7.41 3.51 -16.34
C ASN A 315 -7.08 4.96 -16.73
N SER A 316 -7.44 5.32 -17.94
CA SER A 316 -7.21 6.67 -18.47
C SER A 316 -7.94 7.79 -17.71
N GLU A 317 -9.02 7.47 -16.96
CA GLU A 317 -9.76 8.44 -16.14
C GLU A 317 -8.90 8.98 -14.98
N PHE A 318 -7.88 8.24 -14.56
CA PHE A 318 -6.99 8.67 -13.46
C PHE A 318 -5.79 9.49 -13.94
N TYR A 319 -5.49 9.54 -15.25
CA TYR A 319 -4.35 10.32 -15.75
C TYR A 319 -4.40 11.82 -15.38
N PRO A 320 -5.55 12.51 -15.43
CA PRO A 320 -5.61 13.91 -15.00
C PRO A 320 -5.30 14.09 -13.51
N LEU A 321 -5.70 13.12 -12.65
CA LEU A 321 -5.42 13.15 -11.21
C LEU A 321 -3.92 13.03 -10.94
N ILE A 322 -3.25 12.09 -11.65
CA ILE A 322 -1.81 11.88 -11.56
C ILE A 322 -1.06 13.13 -12.01
N GLN A 323 -1.44 13.70 -13.17
CA GLN A 323 -0.82 14.89 -13.71
C GLN A 323 -0.93 16.08 -12.75
N GLN A 324 -2.11 16.32 -12.17
CA GLN A 324 -2.33 17.36 -11.17
C GLN A 324 -1.38 17.24 -9.96
N ARG A 325 -1.09 16.00 -9.50
CA ARG A 325 -0.16 15.76 -8.39
C ARG A 325 1.29 16.05 -8.79
N VAL A 326 1.70 15.60 -9.97
CA VAL A 326 3.05 15.81 -10.49
C VAL A 326 3.34 17.29 -10.71
N GLU A 327 2.38 18.04 -11.27
CA GLU A 327 2.51 19.49 -11.50
C GLU A 327 2.64 20.28 -10.20
N ARG A 328 1.92 19.90 -9.12
CA ARG A 328 2.07 20.55 -7.81
C ARG A 328 3.48 20.44 -7.27
N CYS A 329 4.11 19.27 -7.38
CA CYS A 329 5.48 19.09 -6.93
C CYS A 329 6.50 19.91 -7.71
N SER A 330 6.26 20.11 -9.02
CA SER A 330 7.15 20.91 -9.88
C SER A 330 7.02 22.42 -9.63
N ALA A 331 5.92 22.89 -9.04
CA ALA A 331 5.69 24.30 -8.73
C ALA A 331 6.26 24.73 -7.38
N GLU A 332 6.62 23.78 -6.50
CA GLU A 332 7.21 24.06 -5.18
C GLU A 332 8.76 24.11 -5.22
N GLU A 333 9.40 23.84 -6.35
CA GLU A 333 10.84 24.01 -6.64
C GLU A 333 11.16 25.38 -7.22
#